data_1703ea2809dcfec2cf8edd66b3de1b09
#
_entry.id   1703ea2809dcfec2cf8edd66b3de1b09
#
_cell.length_a   1.000
_cell.length_b   1.000
_cell.length_c   1.000
_cell.angle_alpha   90.00
_cell.angle_beta   90.00
_cell.angle_gamma   90.00
#
_symmetry.space_group_name_H-M   'P 1'
#
loop_
_entity.id
_entity.type
_entity.pdbx_description
1 polymer ?
#
loop_
_entity_poly.entity_id
_entity_poly.type
_entity_poly.pdbx_seq_one_letter_code
_entity_poly.pdbx_strand_id
1 'polypeptide(L)'
;MSRRNTELLLLIASAFPVILLYAMYVLTAGAAISFETLAVPIGLFAAFAAAHIAVRILAPGADPAILPIVFILSGIGITFVTRLAPALAISQLIILFVSVALMVGTLALVKNLDVVMRYKYTFGIIGIILLMLPIFIGTTISGSKLWIRIAGFTIQPGEFAKVFIVLFLAGYLAENRELLSISNRKILGFKIPRLRLLLPLFAVWGVCLLVVVFERDLGSVSYTHLRAHETVLDLV
;
A
#
# COMPACT_ATOMS: atom_id res chain seq x y z
N MET A 1 14.29 -27.34 -3.22
CA MET A 1 14.52 -26.08 -3.97
C MET A 1 14.86 -24.96 -3.00
N SER A 2 15.79 -24.06 -3.34
CA SER A 2 15.98 -22.89 -2.49
C SER A 2 14.77 -21.96 -2.58
N ARG A 3 14.45 -21.25 -1.48
CA ARG A 3 13.31 -20.30 -1.44
C ARG A 3 13.35 -19.30 -2.61
N ARG A 4 14.53 -18.88 -3.04
CA ARG A 4 14.70 -17.92 -4.15
C ARG A 4 14.41 -18.54 -5.52
N ASN A 5 14.69 -19.81 -5.71
CA ASN A 5 14.32 -20.51 -6.96
C ASN A 5 12.81 -20.74 -7.03
N THR A 6 12.14 -20.98 -5.89
CA THR A 6 10.68 -21.06 -5.83
C THR A 6 10.05 -19.71 -6.19
N GLU A 7 10.58 -18.58 -5.70
CA GLU A 7 10.11 -17.23 -6.04
C GLU A 7 10.23 -16.96 -7.56
N LEU A 8 11.38 -17.31 -8.15
CA LEU A 8 11.58 -17.14 -9.60
C LEU A 8 10.56 -17.96 -10.41
N LEU A 9 10.36 -19.22 -10.00
CA LEU A 9 9.40 -20.10 -10.67
C LEU A 9 7.97 -19.55 -10.55
N LEU A 10 7.57 -19.08 -9.38
CA LEU A 10 6.26 -18.45 -9.17
C LEU A 10 6.14 -17.15 -9.98
N LEU A 11 7.21 -16.35 -10.08
CA LEU A 11 7.20 -15.13 -10.87
C LEU A 11 7.03 -15.43 -12.37
N ILE A 12 7.73 -16.43 -12.91
CA ILE A 12 7.58 -16.88 -14.30
C ILE A 12 6.17 -17.43 -14.52
N ALA A 13 5.67 -18.27 -13.62
CA ALA A 13 4.31 -18.81 -13.71
C ALA A 13 3.24 -17.71 -13.67
N SER A 14 3.45 -16.67 -12.87
CA SER A 14 2.55 -15.53 -12.77
C SER A 14 2.59 -14.59 -13.98
N ALA A 15 3.67 -14.63 -14.76
CA ALA A 15 3.77 -13.85 -15.99
C ALA A 15 2.75 -14.31 -17.06
N PHE A 16 2.46 -15.61 -17.09
CA PHE A 16 1.50 -16.16 -18.06
C PHE A 16 0.11 -15.54 -17.95
N PRO A 17 -0.59 -15.56 -16.80
CA PRO A 17 -1.92 -14.95 -16.68
C PRO A 17 -1.90 -13.42 -16.89
N VAL A 18 -0.83 -12.72 -16.50
CA VAL A 18 -0.71 -11.27 -16.72
C VAL A 18 -0.59 -10.94 -18.21
N ILE A 19 0.28 -11.65 -18.93
CA ILE A 19 0.44 -11.45 -20.37
C ILE A 19 -0.84 -11.83 -21.11
N LEU A 20 -1.49 -12.93 -20.72
CA LEU A 20 -2.73 -13.38 -21.33
C LEU A 20 -3.84 -12.34 -21.14
N LEU A 21 -4.01 -11.82 -19.93
CA LEU A 21 -5.00 -10.79 -19.61
C LEU A 21 -4.78 -9.52 -20.44
N TYR A 22 -3.53 -9.08 -20.56
CA TYR A 22 -3.19 -7.91 -21.35
C TYR A 22 -3.36 -8.13 -22.85
N ALA A 23 -3.00 -9.31 -23.36
CA ALA A 23 -3.21 -9.69 -24.76
C ALA A 23 -4.71 -9.74 -25.10
N MET A 24 -5.56 -10.28 -24.23
CA MET A 24 -7.01 -10.23 -24.38
C MET A 24 -7.54 -8.80 -24.46
N TYR A 25 -7.01 -7.90 -23.61
CA TYR A 25 -7.34 -6.48 -23.70
C TYR A 25 -6.96 -5.90 -25.07
N VAL A 26 -5.74 -6.14 -25.56
CA VAL A 26 -5.25 -5.66 -26.86
C VAL A 26 -6.16 -6.13 -28.01
N LEU A 27 -6.53 -7.42 -28.00
CA LEU A 27 -7.42 -8.00 -29.01
C LEU A 27 -8.83 -7.39 -28.96
N THR A 28 -9.38 -7.20 -27.77
CA THR A 28 -10.72 -6.58 -27.60
C THR A 28 -10.73 -5.11 -28.00
N ALA A 29 -9.59 -4.43 -27.94
CA ALA A 29 -9.41 -3.06 -28.42
C ALA A 29 -9.23 -2.99 -29.96
N GLY A 30 -9.26 -4.12 -30.65
CA GLY A 30 -9.07 -4.18 -32.11
C GLY A 30 -7.64 -3.99 -32.60
N ALA A 31 -6.67 -4.02 -31.67
CA ALA A 31 -5.26 -3.88 -32.00
C ALA A 31 -4.60 -5.26 -32.26
N ALA A 32 -3.60 -5.28 -33.13
CA ALA A 32 -2.82 -6.48 -33.36
C ALA A 32 -1.84 -6.73 -32.22
N ILE A 33 -1.62 -8.00 -31.90
CA ILE A 33 -0.58 -8.40 -30.93
C ILE A 33 0.77 -8.16 -31.61
N SER A 34 1.53 -7.20 -31.07
CA SER A 34 2.89 -6.85 -31.50
C SER A 34 3.79 -6.67 -30.28
N PHE A 35 5.10 -6.59 -30.51
CA PHE A 35 6.03 -6.28 -29.43
C PHE A 35 5.73 -4.92 -28.77
N GLU A 36 5.32 -3.94 -29.55
CA GLU A 36 4.96 -2.60 -29.04
C GLU A 36 3.73 -2.65 -28.13
N THR A 37 2.69 -3.40 -28.52
CA THR A 37 1.48 -3.53 -27.72
C THR A 37 1.71 -4.34 -26.41
N LEU A 38 2.67 -5.27 -26.42
CA LEU A 38 3.04 -6.07 -25.25
C LEU A 38 4.18 -5.46 -24.43
N ALA A 39 4.70 -4.29 -24.80
CA ALA A 39 5.80 -3.64 -24.10
C ALA A 39 5.47 -3.37 -22.62
N VAL A 40 4.21 -3.07 -22.30
CA VAL A 40 3.76 -2.80 -20.92
C VAL A 40 3.93 -4.04 -20.01
N PRO A 41 3.34 -5.22 -20.29
CA PRO A 41 3.52 -6.40 -19.45
C PRO A 41 4.96 -6.93 -19.47
N ILE A 42 5.68 -6.76 -20.57
CA ILE A 42 7.10 -7.14 -20.67
C ILE A 42 7.95 -6.24 -19.74
N GLY A 43 7.74 -4.92 -19.81
CA GLY A 43 8.43 -3.97 -18.96
C GLY A 43 8.12 -4.20 -17.48
N LEU A 44 6.86 -4.51 -17.16
CA LEU A 44 6.44 -4.90 -15.81
C LEU A 44 7.22 -6.15 -15.34
N PHE A 45 7.26 -7.20 -16.14
CA PHE A 45 8.00 -8.42 -15.80
C PHE A 45 9.49 -8.14 -15.61
N ALA A 46 10.10 -7.32 -16.46
CA ALA A 46 11.51 -6.94 -16.35
C ALA A 46 11.80 -6.21 -15.04
N ALA A 47 10.92 -5.29 -14.62
CA ALA A 47 11.05 -4.59 -13.32
C ALA A 47 11.00 -5.57 -12.15
N PHE A 48 10.07 -6.52 -12.16
CA PHE A 48 9.95 -7.51 -11.09
C PHE A 48 11.05 -8.58 -11.13
N ALA A 49 11.57 -8.90 -12.30
CA ALA A 49 12.77 -9.74 -12.45
C ALA A 49 14.01 -9.05 -11.83
N ALA A 50 14.18 -7.75 -12.08
CA ALA A 50 15.22 -6.97 -11.42
C ALA A 50 15.02 -6.90 -9.89
N ALA A 51 13.77 -6.73 -9.43
CA ALA A 51 13.41 -6.79 -8.02
C ALA A 51 13.75 -8.16 -7.40
N HIS A 52 13.47 -9.26 -8.11
CA HIS A 52 13.83 -10.61 -7.68
C HIS A 52 15.35 -10.75 -7.47
N ILE A 53 16.16 -10.24 -8.41
CA ILE A 53 17.62 -10.27 -8.28
C ILE A 53 18.05 -9.47 -7.03
N ALA A 54 17.48 -8.28 -6.82
CA ALA A 54 17.77 -7.46 -5.65
C ALA A 54 17.38 -8.17 -4.34
N VAL A 55 16.17 -8.74 -4.26
CA VAL A 55 15.71 -9.51 -3.08
C VAL A 55 16.58 -10.74 -2.83
N ARG A 56 17.05 -11.42 -3.88
CA ARG A 56 17.94 -12.57 -3.78
C ARG A 56 19.26 -12.22 -3.10
N ILE A 57 19.77 -11.00 -3.33
CA ILE A 57 21.04 -10.52 -2.78
C ILE A 57 20.84 -9.90 -1.39
N LEU A 58 19.82 -9.03 -1.24
CA LEU A 58 19.63 -8.18 -0.07
C LEU A 58 18.80 -8.87 1.04
N ALA A 59 17.86 -9.74 0.68
CA ALA A 59 16.94 -10.38 1.60
C ALA A 59 16.72 -11.88 1.27
N PRO A 60 17.75 -12.74 1.35
CA PRO A 60 17.65 -14.15 0.96
C PRO A 60 16.65 -14.96 1.79
N GLY A 61 16.34 -14.50 3.00
CA GLY A 61 15.35 -15.11 3.90
C GLY A 61 13.90 -14.70 3.69
N ALA A 62 13.60 -13.72 2.80
CA ALA A 62 12.25 -13.22 2.57
C ALA A 62 11.30 -14.32 2.03
N ASP A 63 10.00 -14.12 2.24
CA ASP A 63 8.97 -15.03 1.75
C ASP A 63 8.93 -15.03 0.21
N PRO A 64 8.97 -16.21 -0.44
CA PRO A 64 9.03 -16.31 -1.89
C PRO A 64 7.70 -15.98 -2.60
N ALA A 65 6.58 -15.90 -1.87
CA ALA A 65 5.26 -15.66 -2.46
C ALA A 65 4.95 -14.16 -2.65
N ILE A 66 5.57 -13.27 -1.84
CA ILE A 66 5.22 -11.85 -1.81
C ILE A 66 5.42 -11.19 -3.18
N LEU A 67 6.60 -11.34 -3.77
CA LEU A 67 6.96 -10.67 -5.03
C LEU A 67 6.08 -11.12 -6.21
N PRO A 68 5.81 -12.43 -6.43
CA PRO A 68 4.89 -12.90 -7.48
C PRO A 68 3.45 -12.42 -7.28
N ILE A 69 2.95 -12.37 -6.05
CA ILE A 69 1.59 -11.86 -5.75
C ILE A 69 1.49 -10.38 -6.12
N VAL A 70 2.47 -9.56 -5.71
CA VAL A 70 2.49 -8.13 -6.05
C VAL A 70 2.59 -7.94 -7.56
N PHE A 71 3.35 -8.78 -8.27
CA PHE A 71 3.45 -8.76 -9.72
C PHE A 71 2.09 -9.02 -10.41
N ILE A 72 1.35 -10.05 -9.99
CA ILE A 72 0.01 -10.35 -10.54
C ILE A 72 -0.95 -9.18 -10.29
N LEU A 73 -1.02 -8.68 -9.06
CA LEU A 73 -1.90 -7.56 -8.70
C LEU A 73 -1.55 -6.30 -9.50
N SER A 74 -0.26 -6.00 -9.67
CA SER A 74 0.20 -4.87 -10.49
C SER A 74 -0.15 -5.05 -11.95
N GLY A 75 0.00 -6.27 -12.49
CA GLY A 75 -0.35 -6.60 -13.87
C GLY A 75 -1.84 -6.44 -14.16
N ILE A 76 -2.68 -6.94 -13.26
CA ILE A 76 -4.14 -6.74 -13.32
C ILE A 76 -4.46 -5.24 -13.25
N GLY A 77 -3.91 -4.53 -12.27
CA GLY A 77 -4.15 -3.10 -12.07
C GLY A 77 -3.76 -2.27 -13.30
N ILE A 78 -2.57 -2.49 -13.87
CA ILE A 78 -2.11 -1.78 -15.07
C ILE A 78 -3.01 -2.09 -16.28
N THR A 79 -3.44 -3.34 -16.46
CA THR A 79 -4.35 -3.71 -17.57
C THR A 79 -5.67 -2.96 -17.46
N PHE A 80 -6.27 -2.90 -16.25
CA PHE A 80 -7.50 -2.15 -16.03
C PHE A 80 -7.32 -0.65 -16.22
N VAL A 81 -6.24 -0.06 -15.70
CA VAL A 81 -5.95 1.37 -15.91
C VAL A 81 -5.77 1.69 -17.37
N THR A 82 -5.03 0.86 -18.12
CA THR A 82 -4.84 1.05 -19.56
C THR A 82 -6.17 0.98 -20.33
N ARG A 83 -7.09 0.13 -19.89
CA ARG A 83 -8.43 0.02 -20.49
C ARG A 83 -9.35 1.18 -20.17
N LEU A 84 -9.42 1.58 -18.91
CA LEU A 84 -10.40 2.56 -18.41
C LEU A 84 -9.93 4.01 -18.54
N ALA A 85 -8.61 4.24 -18.41
CA ALA A 85 -8.00 5.56 -18.45
C ALA A 85 -6.63 5.51 -19.14
N PRO A 86 -6.58 5.35 -20.48
CA PRO A 86 -5.31 5.16 -21.22
C PRO A 86 -4.29 6.27 -20.99
N ALA A 87 -4.76 7.51 -20.79
CA ALA A 87 -3.91 8.67 -20.49
C ALA A 87 -3.10 8.52 -19.18
N LEU A 88 -3.54 7.68 -18.24
CA LEU A 88 -2.87 7.45 -16.97
C LEU A 88 -1.92 6.24 -17.01
N ALA A 89 -1.97 5.39 -18.05
CA ALA A 89 -1.23 4.14 -18.11
C ALA A 89 0.30 4.34 -17.98
N ILE A 90 0.85 5.32 -18.69
CA ILE A 90 2.28 5.64 -18.64
C ILE A 90 2.68 6.16 -17.24
N SER A 91 1.86 7.04 -16.66
CA SER A 91 2.12 7.57 -15.32
C SER A 91 2.11 6.45 -14.27
N GLN A 92 1.17 5.51 -14.36
CA GLN A 92 1.09 4.35 -13.47
C GLN A 92 2.31 3.44 -13.63
N LEU A 93 2.76 3.21 -14.84
CA LEU A 93 3.97 2.41 -15.10
C LEU A 93 5.21 3.07 -14.48
N ILE A 94 5.38 4.38 -14.66
CA ILE A 94 6.49 5.14 -14.06
C ILE A 94 6.45 5.04 -12.52
N ILE A 95 5.28 5.27 -11.91
CA ILE A 95 5.10 5.18 -10.46
C ILE A 95 5.45 3.77 -9.96
N LEU A 96 5.09 2.73 -10.70
CA LEU A 96 5.41 1.35 -10.35
C LEU A 96 6.92 1.10 -10.40
N PHE A 97 7.64 1.57 -11.42
CA PHE A 97 9.10 1.48 -11.49
C PHE A 97 9.77 2.21 -10.31
N VAL A 98 9.30 3.42 -9.99
CA VAL A 98 9.76 4.17 -8.83
C VAL A 98 9.48 3.41 -7.53
N SER A 99 8.31 2.79 -7.39
CA SER A 99 7.95 1.99 -6.21
C SER A 99 8.84 0.76 -6.05
N VAL A 100 9.15 0.06 -7.13
CA VAL A 100 10.10 -1.07 -7.11
C VAL A 100 11.50 -0.58 -6.73
N ALA A 101 11.95 0.54 -7.28
CA ALA A 101 13.26 1.13 -6.93
C ALA A 101 13.32 1.54 -5.45
N LEU A 102 12.25 2.16 -4.91
CA LEU A 102 12.14 2.50 -3.50
C LEU A 102 12.13 1.25 -2.59
N MET A 103 11.44 0.19 -3.00
CA MET A 103 11.46 -1.09 -2.28
C MET A 103 12.89 -1.64 -2.20
N VAL A 104 13.60 -1.70 -3.32
CA VAL A 104 15.00 -2.15 -3.36
C VAL A 104 15.90 -1.24 -2.53
N GLY A 105 15.72 0.07 -2.64
CA GLY A 105 16.43 1.06 -1.82
C GLY A 105 16.21 0.84 -0.32
N THR A 106 14.96 0.59 0.08
CA THR A 106 14.62 0.29 1.49
C THR A 106 15.31 -0.99 1.96
N LEU A 107 15.31 -2.06 1.17
CA LEU A 107 16.00 -3.32 1.49
C LEU A 107 17.53 -3.13 1.61
N ALA A 108 18.11 -2.24 0.80
CA ALA A 108 19.54 -1.95 0.84
C ALA A 108 19.95 -1.10 2.06
N LEU A 109 19.10 -0.14 2.45
CA LEU A 109 19.39 0.82 3.51
C LEU A 109 19.01 0.29 4.91
N VAL A 110 17.86 -0.40 5.02
CA VAL A 110 17.34 -0.89 6.30
C VAL A 110 17.87 -2.31 6.57
N LYS A 111 19.11 -2.40 6.99
CA LYS A 111 19.73 -3.70 7.35
C LYS A 111 19.43 -4.11 8.79
N ASN A 112 19.25 -3.17 9.70
CA ASN A 112 19.04 -3.42 11.12
C ASN A 112 17.70 -2.84 11.58
N LEU A 113 16.83 -3.71 12.08
CA LEU A 113 15.56 -3.32 12.67
C LEU A 113 15.72 -2.53 14.00
N ASP A 114 16.87 -2.66 14.67
CA ASP A 114 17.18 -1.91 15.89
C ASP A 114 17.12 -0.38 15.69
N VAL A 115 17.53 0.09 14.51
CA VAL A 115 17.43 1.51 14.14
C VAL A 115 15.96 1.94 14.08
N VAL A 116 15.10 1.12 13.49
CA VAL A 116 13.66 1.38 13.41
C VAL A 116 13.05 1.40 14.82
N MET A 117 13.42 0.45 15.66
CA MET A 117 12.97 0.37 17.06
C MET A 117 13.40 1.61 17.86
N ARG A 118 14.61 2.08 17.66
CA ARG A 118 15.16 3.27 18.33
C ARG A 118 14.39 4.54 17.99
N TYR A 119 13.97 4.70 16.74
CA TYR A 119 13.27 5.90 16.27
C TYR A 119 11.73 5.74 16.18
N LYS A 120 11.15 4.74 16.86
CA LYS A 120 9.70 4.46 16.81
C LYS A 120 8.81 5.67 17.10
N TYR A 121 9.14 6.49 18.11
CA TYR A 121 8.35 7.69 18.44
C TYR A 121 8.45 8.75 17.33
N THR A 122 9.61 8.90 16.69
CA THR A 122 9.78 9.77 15.54
C THR A 122 8.91 9.31 14.38
N PHE A 123 8.86 8.01 14.11
CA PHE A 123 7.95 7.45 13.11
C PHE A 123 6.48 7.72 13.47
N GLY A 124 6.09 7.55 14.73
CA GLY A 124 4.74 7.88 15.19
C GLY A 124 4.35 9.33 14.93
N ILE A 125 5.23 10.27 15.26
CA ILE A 125 5.01 11.71 15.04
C ILE A 125 4.93 12.02 13.54
N ILE A 126 5.85 11.52 12.74
CA ILE A 126 5.83 11.70 11.27
C ILE A 126 4.53 11.13 10.69
N GLY A 127 4.12 9.94 11.12
CA GLY A 127 2.88 9.30 10.68
C GLY A 127 1.66 10.18 10.99
N ILE A 128 1.56 10.74 12.18
CA ILE A 128 0.47 11.65 12.57
C ILE A 128 0.50 12.94 11.73
N ILE A 129 1.67 13.54 11.54
CA ILE A 129 1.81 14.76 10.73
C ILE A 129 1.35 14.48 9.28
N LEU A 130 1.81 13.38 8.67
CA LEU A 130 1.42 12.99 7.31
C LEU A 130 -0.08 12.72 7.21
N LEU A 131 -0.68 12.13 8.25
CA LEU A 131 -2.11 11.85 8.28
C LEU A 131 -2.92 13.14 8.36
N MET A 132 -2.46 14.14 9.11
CA MET A 132 -3.15 15.43 9.26
C MET A 132 -2.90 16.39 8.08
N LEU A 133 -1.86 16.17 7.30
CA LEU A 133 -1.42 17.07 6.24
C LEU A 133 -2.50 17.40 5.20
N PRO A 134 -3.31 16.42 4.71
CA PRO A 134 -4.38 16.70 3.75
C PRO A 134 -5.46 17.63 4.28
N ILE A 135 -5.70 17.66 5.60
CA ILE A 135 -6.70 18.56 6.21
C ILE A 135 -6.38 20.03 5.89
N PHE A 136 -5.06 20.38 5.93
CA PHE A 136 -4.59 21.75 5.72
C PHE A 136 -4.40 22.10 4.25
N ILE A 137 -3.69 21.25 3.49
CA ILE A 137 -3.26 21.55 2.12
C ILE A 137 -3.82 20.59 1.06
N GLY A 138 -4.73 19.68 1.45
CA GLY A 138 -5.31 18.70 0.53
C GLY A 138 -6.27 19.32 -0.46
N THR A 139 -6.38 18.68 -1.63
CA THR A 139 -7.40 18.97 -2.66
C THR A 139 -8.57 18.01 -2.53
N THR A 140 -9.77 18.55 -2.71
CA THR A 140 -10.99 17.73 -2.67
C THR A 140 -11.17 17.01 -4.01
N ILE A 141 -11.15 15.66 -3.97
CA ILE A 141 -11.42 14.81 -5.13
C ILE A 141 -12.55 13.86 -4.73
N SER A 142 -13.62 13.81 -5.50
CA SER A 142 -14.79 12.94 -5.24
C SER A 142 -15.40 13.13 -3.83
N GLY A 143 -15.35 14.35 -3.30
CA GLY A 143 -15.94 14.68 -2.00
C GLY A 143 -15.02 14.48 -0.79
N SER A 144 -13.86 13.84 -0.95
CA SER A 144 -12.89 13.59 0.12
C SER A 144 -11.62 14.44 -0.06
N LYS A 145 -11.09 14.98 1.05
CA LYS A 145 -9.89 15.84 1.05
C LYS A 145 -8.66 15.06 1.48
N LEU A 146 -8.30 14.02 0.69
CA LEU A 146 -7.25 13.06 1.00
C LEU A 146 -5.97 13.25 0.18
N TRP A 147 -6.05 14.02 -0.89
CA TRP A 147 -5.03 14.09 -1.93
C TRP A 147 -4.28 15.41 -1.90
N ILE A 148 -2.98 15.35 -2.13
CA ILE A 148 -2.13 16.52 -2.35
C ILE A 148 -1.62 16.46 -3.79
N ARG A 149 -1.75 17.56 -4.51
CA ARG A 149 -1.24 17.67 -5.88
C ARG A 149 0.12 18.37 -5.85
N ILE A 150 1.17 17.66 -6.27
CA ILE A 150 2.55 18.15 -6.32
C ILE A 150 3.10 17.92 -7.72
N ALA A 151 3.53 18.98 -8.40
CA ALA A 151 4.16 18.93 -9.72
C ALA A 151 3.41 18.06 -10.76
N GLY A 152 2.06 18.10 -10.75
CA GLY A 152 1.22 17.33 -11.65
C GLY A 152 0.90 15.90 -11.20
N PHE A 153 1.55 15.41 -10.14
CA PHE A 153 1.22 14.13 -9.53
C PHE A 153 0.28 14.31 -8.35
N THR A 154 -0.62 13.36 -8.17
CA THR A 154 -1.55 13.31 -7.03
C THR A 154 -1.06 12.25 -6.06
N ILE A 155 -0.71 12.67 -4.84
CA ILE A 155 -0.17 11.81 -3.79
C ILE A 155 -1.14 11.81 -2.62
N GLN A 156 -1.33 10.65 -2.01
CA GLN A 156 -2.11 10.50 -0.79
C GLN A 156 -1.15 10.30 0.40
N PRO A 157 -0.92 11.32 1.25
CA PRO A 157 0.00 11.21 2.37
C PRO A 157 -0.40 10.14 3.39
N GLY A 158 -1.70 9.84 3.50
CA GLY A 158 -2.24 8.79 4.35
C GLY A 158 -1.66 7.40 4.07
N GLU A 159 -1.28 7.09 2.83
CA GLU A 159 -0.63 5.81 2.50
C GLU A 159 0.75 5.69 3.16
N PHE A 160 1.52 6.76 3.15
CA PHE A 160 2.82 6.81 3.85
C PHE A 160 2.61 6.82 5.37
N ALA A 161 1.61 7.57 5.86
CA ALA A 161 1.28 7.63 7.27
C ALA A 161 1.00 6.24 7.87
N LYS A 162 0.28 5.38 7.15
CA LYS A 162 -0.01 3.99 7.57
C LYS A 162 1.28 3.22 7.86
N VAL A 163 2.29 3.33 6.98
CA VAL A 163 3.57 2.63 7.16
C VAL A 163 4.27 3.13 8.43
N PHE A 164 4.36 4.45 8.62
CA PHE A 164 5.00 5.05 9.79
C PHE A 164 4.28 4.70 11.09
N ILE A 165 2.95 4.71 11.10
CA ILE A 165 2.14 4.33 12.26
C ILE A 165 2.33 2.85 12.60
N VAL A 166 2.36 1.97 11.60
CA VAL A 166 2.62 0.53 11.81
C VAL A 166 4.01 0.30 12.39
N LEU A 167 5.04 1.01 11.90
CA LEU A 167 6.40 0.92 12.44
C LEU A 167 6.45 1.39 13.90
N PHE A 168 5.76 2.48 14.24
CA PHE A 168 5.62 2.94 15.62
C PHE A 168 4.95 1.87 16.50
N LEU A 169 3.79 1.36 16.07
CA LEU A 169 3.03 0.38 16.83
C LEU A 169 3.81 -0.91 17.04
N ALA A 170 4.45 -1.41 15.98
CA ALA A 170 5.29 -2.62 16.05
C ALA A 170 6.46 -2.45 17.04
N GLY A 171 7.18 -1.32 16.93
CA GLY A 171 8.29 -1.00 17.83
C GLY A 171 7.85 -0.82 19.27
N TYR A 172 6.72 -0.13 19.47
CA TYR A 172 6.17 0.09 20.82
C TYR A 172 5.68 -1.21 21.49
N LEU A 173 4.97 -2.05 20.73
CA LEU A 173 4.47 -3.33 21.24
C LEU A 173 5.61 -4.32 21.50
N ALA A 174 6.62 -4.35 20.66
CA ALA A 174 7.79 -5.23 20.85
C ALA A 174 8.54 -4.87 22.14
N GLU A 175 8.79 -3.58 22.41
CA GLU A 175 9.50 -3.12 23.59
C GLU A 175 8.69 -3.36 24.87
N ASN A 176 7.37 -3.20 24.84
CA ASN A 176 6.52 -3.32 26.00
C ASN A 176 5.84 -4.69 26.13
N ARG A 177 6.26 -5.69 25.35
CA ARG A 177 5.62 -7.01 25.29
C ARG A 177 5.48 -7.67 26.65
N GLU A 178 6.54 -7.67 27.45
CA GLU A 178 6.53 -8.27 28.78
C GLU A 178 5.61 -7.52 29.75
N LEU A 179 5.69 -6.18 29.73
CA LEU A 179 4.86 -5.33 30.60
C LEU A 179 3.37 -5.41 30.24
N LEU A 180 3.05 -5.58 28.97
CA LEU A 180 1.68 -5.79 28.50
C LEU A 180 1.14 -7.17 28.86
N SER A 181 1.99 -8.19 28.96
CA SER A 181 1.60 -9.54 29.36
C SER A 181 1.39 -9.68 30.87
N ILE A 182 2.09 -8.89 31.70
CA ILE A 182 1.98 -8.88 33.15
C ILE A 182 0.78 -8.02 33.57
N SER A 183 -0.38 -8.64 33.69
CA SER A 183 -1.59 -7.98 34.13
C SER A 183 -1.67 -7.94 35.66
N ASN A 184 -1.56 -6.74 36.24
CA ASN A 184 -1.65 -6.54 37.71
C ASN A 184 -3.03 -6.09 38.19
N ARG A 185 -4.00 -5.86 37.31
CA ARG A 185 -5.37 -5.45 37.73
C ARG A 185 -6.42 -6.34 37.08
N LYS A 186 -7.31 -6.87 37.88
CA LYS A 186 -8.55 -7.52 37.44
C LYS A 186 -9.67 -6.46 37.49
N ILE A 187 -10.23 -6.11 36.34
CA ILE A 187 -11.40 -5.25 36.22
C ILE A 187 -12.49 -6.09 35.57
N LEU A 188 -13.62 -6.27 36.20
CA LEU A 188 -14.73 -7.13 35.73
C LEU A 188 -14.31 -8.57 35.34
N GLY A 189 -13.33 -9.18 36.05
CA GLY A 189 -12.85 -10.53 35.76
C GLY A 189 -11.79 -10.62 34.62
N PHE A 190 -11.56 -9.55 33.87
CA PHE A 190 -10.53 -9.48 32.81
C PHE A 190 -9.23 -8.91 33.36
N LYS A 191 -8.11 -9.52 32.98
CA LYS A 191 -6.76 -9.04 33.30
C LYS A 191 -6.40 -7.92 32.34
N ILE A 192 -6.38 -6.66 32.79
CA ILE A 192 -6.08 -5.49 31.96
C ILE A 192 -4.66 -4.99 32.26
N PRO A 193 -3.84 -4.70 31.23
CA PRO A 193 -2.51 -4.08 31.40
C PRO A 193 -2.62 -2.70 32.05
N ARG A 194 -1.50 -2.17 32.54
CA ARG A 194 -1.47 -0.82 33.13
C ARG A 194 -1.90 0.22 32.08
N LEU A 195 -2.89 1.04 32.39
CA LEU A 195 -3.42 2.10 31.52
C LEU A 195 -2.33 3.01 30.93
N ARG A 196 -1.26 3.28 31.69
CA ARG A 196 -0.12 4.08 31.21
C ARG A 196 0.57 3.49 29.97
N LEU A 197 0.57 2.15 29.84
CA LEU A 197 1.16 1.47 28.67
C LEU A 197 0.22 1.48 27.46
N LEU A 198 -1.08 1.63 27.70
CA LEU A 198 -2.09 1.68 26.63
C LEU A 198 -2.31 3.12 26.12
N LEU A 199 -1.94 4.14 26.91
CA LEU A 199 -2.14 5.54 26.55
C LEU A 199 -1.58 5.94 25.18
N PRO A 200 -0.30 5.63 24.80
CA PRO A 200 0.22 5.98 23.48
C PRO A 200 -0.50 5.27 22.34
N LEU A 201 -0.94 4.02 22.57
CA LEU A 201 -1.71 3.26 21.59
C LEU A 201 -3.09 3.90 21.36
N PHE A 202 -3.80 4.22 22.43
CA PHE A 202 -5.10 4.90 22.35
C PHE A 202 -4.98 6.32 21.81
N ALA A 203 -3.90 7.04 22.12
CA ALA A 203 -3.66 8.36 21.57
C ALA A 203 -3.51 8.31 20.02
N VAL A 204 -2.66 7.42 19.50
CA VAL A 204 -2.49 7.26 18.06
C VAL A 204 -3.79 6.78 17.40
N TRP A 205 -4.47 5.79 18.01
CA TRP A 205 -5.75 5.29 17.49
C TRP A 205 -6.84 6.38 17.49
N GLY A 206 -6.93 7.16 18.57
CA GLY A 206 -7.88 8.26 18.67
C GLY A 206 -7.62 9.36 17.62
N VAL A 207 -6.34 9.71 17.39
CA VAL A 207 -5.96 10.66 16.34
C VAL A 207 -6.33 10.11 14.96
N CYS A 208 -6.03 8.82 14.68
CA CYS A 208 -6.39 8.20 13.41
C CYS A 208 -7.90 8.23 13.18
N LEU A 209 -8.71 7.87 14.17
CA LEU A 209 -10.18 7.96 14.09
C LEU A 209 -10.67 9.38 13.85
N LEU A 210 -10.11 10.33 14.59
CA LEU A 210 -10.48 11.73 14.48
C LEU A 210 -10.20 12.26 13.07
N VAL A 211 -9.03 11.92 12.50
CA VAL A 211 -8.68 12.32 11.14
C VAL A 211 -9.61 11.69 10.11
N VAL A 212 -9.93 10.39 10.20
CA VAL A 212 -10.89 9.72 9.30
C VAL A 212 -12.24 10.42 9.30
N VAL A 213 -12.72 10.87 10.47
CA VAL A 213 -13.97 11.63 10.58
C VAL A 213 -13.86 13.01 9.94
N PHE A 214 -12.74 13.72 10.14
CA PHE A 214 -12.51 15.04 9.56
C PHE A 214 -12.30 15.01 8.04
N GLU A 215 -11.62 14.01 7.54
CA GLU A 215 -11.36 13.81 6.09
C GLU A 215 -12.62 13.40 5.33
N ARG A 216 -13.73 13.13 6.03
CA ARG A 216 -15.00 12.65 5.46
C ARG A 216 -14.84 11.41 4.60
N ASP A 217 -13.88 10.56 4.95
CA ASP A 217 -13.64 9.32 4.20
C ASP A 217 -14.84 8.36 4.29
N LEU A 218 -15.69 8.53 5.31
CA LEU A 218 -17.00 7.90 5.41
C LEU A 218 -18.01 8.44 4.37
N GLY A 219 -17.71 9.58 3.73
CA GLY A 219 -18.54 10.17 2.69
C GLY A 219 -18.56 9.37 1.40
N SER A 220 -17.48 8.66 1.06
CA SER A 220 -17.45 7.81 -0.14
C SER A 220 -18.45 6.65 -0.05
N VAL A 221 -18.67 6.10 1.13
CA VAL A 221 -19.68 5.06 1.38
C VAL A 221 -21.10 5.64 1.33
N SER A 222 -21.31 6.85 1.86
CA SER A 222 -22.62 7.53 1.83
C SER A 222 -23.01 7.97 0.42
N TYR A 223 -22.05 8.46 -0.39
CA TYR A 223 -22.33 8.90 -1.76
C TYR A 223 -22.68 7.75 -2.69
N THR A 224 -22.10 6.58 -2.53
CA THR A 224 -22.47 5.39 -3.33
C THR A 224 -23.88 4.92 -2.99
N HIS A 225 -24.30 4.98 -1.74
CA HIS A 225 -25.67 4.64 -1.33
C HIS A 225 -26.70 5.68 -1.76
N LEU A 226 -26.39 6.97 -1.64
CA LEU A 226 -27.27 8.06 -2.10
C LEU A 226 -27.43 8.08 -3.61
N ARG A 227 -26.35 7.90 -4.37
CA ARG A 227 -26.40 7.86 -5.84
C ARG A 227 -27.13 6.62 -6.37
N ALA A 228 -27.04 5.49 -5.69
CA ALA A 228 -27.85 4.31 -6.01
C ALA A 228 -29.34 4.58 -5.77
N HIS A 229 -29.70 5.40 -4.79
CA HIS A 229 -31.08 5.80 -4.52
C HIS A 229 -31.61 6.82 -5.54
N GLU A 230 -30.80 7.78 -5.99
CA GLU A 230 -31.18 8.76 -7.00
C GLU A 230 -31.37 8.11 -8.38
N THR A 231 -30.48 7.19 -8.78
CA THR A 231 -30.63 6.46 -10.06
C THR A 231 -31.86 5.54 -10.11
N VAL A 232 -32.39 5.10 -8.97
CA VAL A 232 -33.64 4.33 -8.90
C VAL A 232 -34.88 5.24 -9.00
N LEU A 233 -34.77 6.50 -8.52
CA LEU A 233 -35.87 7.49 -8.60
C LEU A 233 -35.99 8.13 -10.00
N ASP A 234 -34.89 8.22 -10.75
CA ASP A 234 -34.88 8.72 -12.13
C ASP A 234 -35.35 7.68 -13.18
N LEU A 235 -35.63 6.45 -12.75
CA LEU A 235 -36.12 5.33 -13.60
C LEU A 235 -37.61 5.02 -13.39
N VAL A 236 -38.34 5.81 -12.58
CA VAL A 236 -39.79 5.75 -12.38
C VAL A 236 -40.43 7.04 -12.89
#